data_461226c4e4123dcb59dc52ac89a0ffd1
#
_entry.id   461226c4e4123dcb59dc52ac89a0ffd1
#
_cell.length_a   1.000
_cell.length_b   1.000
_cell.length_c   1.000
_cell.angle_alpha   90.00
_cell.angle_beta   90.00
_cell.angle_gamma   90.00
#
_symmetry.space_group_name_H-M   'P 1'
#
loop_
_entity.id
_entity.type
_entity.pdbx_description
1 polymer ?
#
loop_
_entity_poly.entity_id
_entity_poly.type
_entity_poly.pdbx_seq_one_letter_code
_entity_poly.pdbx_strand_id
1 'polypeptide(L)'
;MNEYLDELEFLAITANAKCLRRFTQQLDRPDIRTYLGSGKLNELKELTKELKPSLILFDDELSPSQLRNLEQEFKEPEVRVIDRTRLILDIFASRARTAHAKKQVELAQYEYLLPRLTRMWTHLEKQRGGIGMRGPGEQEIETDRRIVRDRIAFLKEQLKDIDRQMQTQRGNRGAMVRVALVGYTNVGKSTLMNVLSKSDVFAENKLFATLDTTVRKVVIQNLPFLLADTVGFIRKLPHQLIESFKSTLDETREADLLLHVVDISHPSHEEHFRVVTETLASISAGNVPVILVFNKVDAYKPEQRHEDDLTEIQPQQWSLDELKQHWYNTHSDKQVVFISAEQKENLNGLKEMIYEKVRQIHIQRYPHNHFLFDTYTS
;
A
#
# COMPACT_ATOMS: atom_id res chain seq x y z
N MET A 1 -16.47 8.32 -6.81
CA MET A 1 -16.71 6.96 -7.38
C MET A 1 -15.78 6.65 -8.55
N ASN A 2 -15.57 7.58 -9.48
CA ASN A 2 -14.65 7.37 -10.63
C ASN A 2 -13.21 7.17 -10.19
N GLU A 3 -12.70 7.93 -9.22
CA GLU A 3 -11.33 7.81 -8.69
C GLU A 3 -11.01 6.42 -8.13
N TYR A 4 -11.98 5.77 -7.48
CA TYR A 4 -11.80 4.42 -6.96
C TYR A 4 -11.65 3.39 -8.08
N LEU A 5 -12.36 3.58 -9.18
CA LEU A 5 -12.19 2.76 -10.37
C LEU A 5 -10.91 3.09 -11.13
N ASP A 6 -10.47 4.35 -11.11
CA ASP A 6 -9.17 4.75 -11.68
C ASP A 6 -8.03 4.06 -10.94
N GLU A 7 -8.08 4.01 -9.61
CA GLU A 7 -7.11 3.30 -8.79
C GLU A 7 -7.14 1.78 -9.04
N LEU A 8 -8.34 1.18 -9.14
CA LEU A 8 -8.49 -0.24 -9.44
C LEU A 8 -7.95 -0.59 -10.84
N GLU A 9 -8.23 0.25 -11.83
CA GLU A 9 -7.68 0.09 -13.17
C GLU A 9 -6.15 0.22 -13.18
N PHE A 10 -5.60 1.16 -12.42
CA PHE A 10 -4.15 1.29 -12.31
C PHE A 10 -3.49 0.08 -11.61
N LEU A 11 -4.17 -0.53 -10.62
CA LEU A 11 -3.76 -1.83 -10.06
C LEU A 11 -3.76 -2.92 -11.13
N ALA A 12 -4.83 -3.00 -11.94
CA ALA A 12 -4.93 -3.98 -13.02
C ALA A 12 -3.84 -3.80 -14.07
N ILE A 13 -3.55 -2.56 -14.49
CA ILE A 13 -2.44 -2.22 -15.40
C ILE A 13 -1.09 -2.62 -14.79
N THR A 14 -0.91 -2.39 -13.48
CA THR A 14 0.31 -2.79 -12.76
C THR A 14 0.51 -4.32 -12.78
N ALA A 15 -0.57 -5.09 -12.82
CA ALA A 15 -0.58 -6.53 -12.98
C ALA A 15 -0.55 -6.97 -14.46
N ASN A 16 -0.28 -6.07 -15.42
CA ASN A 16 -0.28 -6.28 -16.86
C ASN A 16 -1.66 -6.70 -17.43
N ALA A 17 -2.75 -6.33 -16.79
CA ALA A 17 -4.10 -6.48 -17.32
C ALA A 17 -4.57 -5.20 -18.02
N LYS A 18 -5.48 -5.35 -19.00
CA LYS A 18 -6.10 -4.22 -19.68
C LYS A 18 -7.57 -4.15 -19.30
N CYS A 19 -8.03 -2.98 -18.86
CA CYS A 19 -9.44 -2.73 -18.61
C CYS A 19 -10.21 -2.67 -19.94
N LEU A 20 -11.25 -3.49 -20.08
CA LEU A 20 -12.14 -3.49 -21.23
C LEU A 20 -13.37 -2.63 -20.96
N ARG A 21 -13.93 -2.71 -19.76
CA ARG A 21 -15.14 -2.00 -19.35
C ARG A 21 -15.16 -1.79 -17.85
N ARG A 22 -15.62 -0.62 -17.41
CA ARG A 22 -15.91 -0.32 -16.00
C ARG A 22 -17.37 -0.54 -15.71
N PHE A 23 -17.65 -1.03 -14.52
CA PHE A 23 -18.99 -1.39 -14.07
C PHE A 23 -19.22 -0.83 -12.66
N THR A 24 -20.34 -0.16 -12.47
CA THR A 24 -20.74 0.38 -11.18
C THR A 24 -22.17 0.00 -10.84
N GLN A 25 -22.43 -0.20 -9.57
CA GLN A 25 -23.76 -0.39 -9.04
C GLN A 25 -23.90 0.39 -7.73
N GLN A 26 -25.00 1.11 -7.58
CA GLN A 26 -25.38 1.72 -6.31
C GLN A 26 -26.34 0.78 -5.59
N LEU A 27 -25.93 0.33 -4.41
CA LEU A 27 -26.71 -0.52 -3.51
C LEU A 27 -26.53 -0.01 -2.08
N ASP A 28 -27.60 -0.04 -1.29
CA ASP A 28 -27.50 0.25 0.15
C ASP A 28 -26.66 -0.79 0.87
N ARG A 29 -26.76 -2.05 0.44
CA ARG A 29 -25.93 -3.17 0.93
C ARG A 29 -25.61 -4.12 -0.21
N PRO A 30 -24.38 -4.66 -0.28
CA PRO A 30 -24.02 -5.70 -1.23
C PRO A 30 -24.91 -6.94 -1.06
N ASP A 31 -25.24 -7.58 -2.18
CA ASP A 31 -25.97 -8.86 -2.14
C ASP A 31 -25.15 -9.93 -1.42
N ILE A 32 -25.80 -10.70 -0.55
CA ILE A 32 -25.14 -11.72 0.27
C ILE A 32 -24.60 -12.86 -0.57
N ARG A 33 -25.27 -13.20 -1.68
CA ARG A 33 -24.96 -14.34 -2.54
C ARG A 33 -23.92 -14.00 -3.61
N THR A 34 -24.10 -12.89 -4.32
CA THR A 34 -23.33 -12.55 -5.54
C THR A 34 -22.68 -11.19 -5.47
N TYR A 35 -22.77 -10.46 -4.34
CA TYR A 35 -22.29 -9.09 -4.19
C TYR A 35 -23.07 -8.07 -5.03
N LEU A 36 -23.44 -8.44 -6.28
CA LEU A 36 -24.23 -7.64 -7.21
C LEU A 36 -25.71 -7.99 -7.13
N GLY A 37 -26.59 -7.03 -7.33
CA GLY A 37 -28.01 -7.30 -7.53
C GLY A 37 -28.27 -8.09 -8.82
N SER A 38 -29.38 -8.86 -8.84
CA SER A 38 -29.70 -9.79 -9.93
C SER A 38 -29.73 -9.13 -11.33
N GLY A 39 -30.31 -7.94 -11.45
CA GLY A 39 -30.36 -7.21 -12.73
C GLY A 39 -28.95 -6.87 -13.23
N LYS A 40 -28.08 -6.36 -12.33
CA LYS A 40 -26.70 -6.00 -12.68
C LYS A 40 -25.83 -7.21 -12.97
N LEU A 41 -26.08 -8.34 -12.27
CA LEU A 41 -25.42 -9.60 -12.55
C LEU A 41 -25.76 -10.11 -13.96
N ASN A 42 -27.03 -10.02 -14.39
CA ASN A 42 -27.45 -10.43 -15.72
C ASN A 42 -26.84 -9.52 -16.82
N GLU A 43 -26.80 -8.21 -16.60
CA GLU A 43 -26.12 -7.26 -17.50
C GLU A 43 -24.63 -7.62 -17.65
N LEU A 44 -23.95 -7.94 -16.54
CA LEU A 44 -22.56 -8.36 -16.56
C LEU A 44 -22.36 -9.68 -17.31
N LYS A 45 -23.28 -10.64 -17.18
CA LYS A 45 -23.26 -11.90 -17.94
C LYS A 45 -23.36 -11.68 -19.46
N GLU A 46 -24.26 -10.83 -19.89
CA GLU A 46 -24.40 -10.52 -21.32
C GLU A 46 -23.14 -9.84 -21.86
N LEU A 47 -22.57 -8.88 -21.11
CA LEU A 47 -21.31 -8.25 -21.49
C LEU A 47 -20.13 -9.24 -21.52
N THR A 48 -20.09 -10.23 -20.62
CA THR A 48 -19.03 -11.25 -20.67
C THR A 48 -19.12 -12.16 -21.87
N LYS A 49 -20.34 -12.45 -22.38
CA LYS A 49 -20.53 -13.19 -23.65
C LYS A 49 -20.05 -12.37 -24.85
N GLU A 50 -20.29 -11.06 -24.82
CA GLU A 50 -19.93 -10.14 -25.92
C GLU A 50 -18.42 -9.86 -25.93
N LEU A 51 -17.87 -9.41 -24.81
CA LEU A 51 -16.49 -8.94 -24.71
C LEU A 51 -15.47 -10.07 -24.46
N LYS A 52 -15.93 -11.24 -24.01
CA LYS A 52 -15.10 -12.41 -23.67
C LYS A 52 -13.87 -12.06 -22.84
N PRO A 53 -14.04 -11.37 -21.69
CA PRO A 53 -12.92 -11.01 -20.84
C PRO A 53 -12.33 -12.28 -20.22
N SER A 54 -11.04 -12.26 -19.94
CA SER A 54 -10.39 -13.34 -19.19
C SER A 54 -10.64 -13.23 -17.68
N LEU A 55 -11.04 -12.05 -17.21
CA LEU A 55 -11.10 -11.74 -15.78
C LEU A 55 -12.19 -10.70 -15.48
N ILE A 56 -12.92 -10.91 -14.36
CA ILE A 56 -13.76 -9.91 -13.70
C ILE A 56 -13.09 -9.53 -12.39
N LEU A 57 -12.91 -8.22 -12.17
CA LEU A 57 -12.24 -7.68 -10.98
C LEU A 57 -13.23 -6.86 -10.14
N PHE A 58 -13.33 -7.21 -8.85
CA PHE A 58 -14.13 -6.47 -7.87
C PHE A 58 -13.25 -5.55 -7.01
N ASP A 59 -13.70 -4.32 -6.75
CA ASP A 59 -12.98 -3.34 -5.91
C ASP A 59 -13.08 -3.62 -4.40
N ASP A 60 -14.01 -4.47 -4.00
CA ASP A 60 -14.16 -4.88 -2.61
C ASP A 60 -13.73 -6.34 -2.42
N GLU A 61 -13.37 -6.69 -1.19
CA GLU A 61 -13.10 -8.08 -0.84
C GLU A 61 -14.40 -8.90 -0.88
N LEU A 62 -14.37 -9.98 -1.64
CA LEU A 62 -15.48 -10.91 -1.74
C LEU A 62 -15.42 -11.95 -0.61
N SER A 63 -16.57 -12.23 0.02
CA SER A 63 -16.66 -13.37 0.91
C SER A 63 -16.41 -14.69 0.14
N PRO A 64 -15.94 -15.74 0.81
CA PRO A 64 -15.72 -17.05 0.16
C PRO A 64 -16.97 -17.60 -0.54
N SER A 65 -18.17 -17.27 -0.02
CA SER A 65 -19.45 -17.66 -0.65
C SER A 65 -19.77 -16.85 -1.90
N GLN A 66 -19.55 -15.53 -1.85
CA GLN A 66 -19.77 -14.65 -3.00
C GLN A 66 -18.84 -15.01 -4.16
N LEU A 67 -17.54 -15.18 -3.86
CA LEU A 67 -16.56 -15.56 -4.88
C LEU A 67 -16.96 -16.84 -5.58
N ARG A 68 -17.29 -17.90 -4.83
CA ARG A 68 -17.71 -19.18 -5.38
C ARG A 68 -18.99 -19.05 -6.23
N ASN A 69 -20.01 -18.34 -5.73
CA ASN A 69 -21.25 -18.18 -6.45
C ASN A 69 -21.02 -17.43 -7.77
N LEU A 70 -20.19 -16.39 -7.75
CA LEU A 70 -19.80 -15.66 -8.96
C LEU A 70 -19.02 -16.55 -9.93
N GLU A 71 -18.07 -17.36 -9.47
CA GLU A 71 -17.36 -18.32 -10.33
C GLU A 71 -18.31 -19.35 -10.98
N GLN A 72 -19.37 -19.78 -10.27
CA GLN A 72 -20.41 -20.63 -10.86
C GLN A 72 -21.25 -19.90 -11.90
N GLU A 73 -21.60 -18.62 -11.66
CA GLU A 73 -22.38 -17.80 -12.58
C GLU A 73 -21.61 -17.46 -13.87
N PHE A 74 -20.25 -17.40 -13.81
CA PHE A 74 -19.36 -17.10 -14.93
C PHE A 74 -18.55 -18.32 -15.41
N LYS A 75 -19.03 -19.53 -15.14
CA LYS A 75 -18.38 -20.76 -15.59
C LYS A 75 -18.41 -20.93 -17.10
N GLU A 76 -19.47 -20.42 -17.74
CA GLU A 76 -19.65 -20.43 -19.19
C GLU A 76 -20.05 -19.01 -19.68
N PRO A 77 -19.14 -18.27 -20.37
CA PRO A 77 -17.75 -18.60 -20.71
C PRO A 77 -16.88 -18.65 -19.44
N GLU A 78 -15.79 -19.42 -19.48
CA GLU A 78 -14.85 -19.57 -18.36
C GLU A 78 -14.13 -18.24 -18.10
N VAL A 79 -14.69 -17.43 -17.20
CA VAL A 79 -14.15 -16.13 -16.80
C VAL A 79 -13.73 -16.21 -15.32
N ARG A 80 -12.49 -15.88 -15.06
CA ARG A 80 -11.98 -15.85 -13.68
C ARG A 80 -12.56 -14.66 -12.93
N VAL A 81 -12.93 -14.87 -11.66
CA VAL A 81 -13.38 -13.80 -10.77
C VAL A 81 -12.32 -13.62 -9.69
N ILE A 82 -11.84 -12.40 -9.53
CA ILE A 82 -10.95 -12.03 -8.43
C ILE A 82 -11.42 -10.75 -7.77
N ASP A 83 -11.03 -10.56 -6.53
CA ASP A 83 -11.24 -9.33 -5.80
C ASP A 83 -9.95 -8.48 -5.70
N ARG A 84 -10.10 -7.27 -5.18
CA ARG A 84 -8.99 -6.34 -4.96
C ARG A 84 -7.89 -6.95 -4.10
N THR A 85 -8.25 -7.69 -3.06
CA THR A 85 -7.30 -8.35 -2.15
C THR A 85 -6.43 -9.35 -2.91
N ARG A 86 -7.03 -10.19 -3.75
CA ARG A 86 -6.29 -11.14 -4.58
C ARG A 86 -5.37 -10.45 -5.57
N LEU A 87 -5.85 -9.39 -6.23
CA LEU A 87 -5.04 -8.62 -7.18
C LEU A 87 -3.80 -8.01 -6.51
N ILE A 88 -3.98 -7.40 -5.34
CA ILE A 88 -2.87 -6.82 -4.57
C ILE A 88 -1.85 -7.91 -4.19
N LEU A 89 -2.32 -9.06 -3.70
CA LEU A 89 -1.45 -10.20 -3.38
C LEU A 89 -0.65 -10.70 -4.58
N ASP A 90 -1.25 -10.76 -5.76
CA ASP A 90 -0.59 -11.19 -6.99
C ASP A 90 0.44 -10.15 -7.48
N ILE A 91 0.16 -8.85 -7.34
CA ILE A 91 1.13 -7.78 -7.59
C ILE A 91 2.33 -7.90 -6.64
N PHE A 92 2.08 -8.11 -5.35
CA PHE A 92 3.15 -8.29 -4.37
C PHE A 92 3.99 -9.54 -4.66
N ALA A 93 3.34 -10.65 -5.03
CA ALA A 93 4.06 -11.88 -5.40
C ALA A 93 5.00 -11.67 -6.59
N SER A 94 4.58 -10.90 -7.59
CA SER A 94 5.40 -10.59 -8.76
C SER A 94 6.57 -9.65 -8.45
N ARG A 95 6.46 -8.85 -7.38
CA ARG A 95 7.43 -7.81 -7.01
C ARG A 95 8.40 -8.21 -5.91
N ALA A 96 8.07 -9.19 -5.10
CA ALA A 96 8.91 -9.68 -4.01
C ALA A 96 10.24 -10.22 -4.54
N ARG A 97 11.35 -9.58 -4.18
CA ARG A 97 12.70 -9.96 -4.60
C ARG A 97 13.44 -10.74 -3.52
N THR A 98 13.38 -10.26 -2.28
CA THR A 98 14.06 -10.90 -1.15
C THR A 98 13.36 -12.19 -0.72
N ALA A 99 14.11 -13.13 -0.14
CA ALA A 99 13.55 -14.35 0.43
C ALA A 99 12.54 -14.05 1.55
N HIS A 100 12.78 -12.98 2.30
CA HIS A 100 11.88 -12.49 3.35
C HIS A 100 10.54 -12.03 2.77
N ALA A 101 10.55 -11.07 1.83
CA ALA A 101 9.33 -10.58 1.20
C ALA A 101 8.53 -11.70 0.50
N LYS A 102 9.21 -12.62 -0.19
CA LYS A 102 8.55 -13.79 -0.82
C LYS A 102 7.79 -14.63 0.20
N LYS A 103 8.38 -14.91 1.37
CA LYS A 103 7.72 -15.69 2.43
C LYS A 103 6.55 -14.92 3.05
N GLN A 104 6.68 -13.61 3.23
CA GLN A 104 5.58 -12.76 3.73
C GLN A 104 4.39 -12.77 2.78
N VAL A 105 4.64 -12.58 1.48
CA VAL A 105 3.59 -12.63 0.46
C VAL A 105 2.97 -14.02 0.37
N GLU A 106 3.79 -15.07 0.38
CA GLU A 106 3.31 -16.46 0.38
C GLU A 106 2.41 -16.74 1.59
N LEU A 107 2.81 -16.28 2.78
CA LEU A 107 1.98 -16.40 3.99
C LEU A 107 0.62 -15.71 3.80
N ALA A 108 0.61 -14.46 3.34
CA ALA A 108 -0.63 -13.71 3.10
C ALA A 108 -1.53 -14.38 2.05
N GLN A 109 -0.94 -14.96 0.99
CA GLN A 109 -1.68 -15.71 -0.02
C GLN A 109 -2.34 -16.96 0.57
N TYR A 110 -1.64 -17.72 1.42
CA TYR A 110 -2.23 -18.90 2.09
C TYR A 110 -3.30 -18.50 3.12
N GLU A 111 -3.12 -17.43 3.87
CA GLU A 111 -4.13 -16.91 4.80
C GLU A 111 -5.39 -16.43 4.07
N TYR A 112 -5.25 -15.78 2.91
CA TYR A 112 -6.37 -15.43 2.04
C TYR A 112 -7.05 -16.67 1.46
N LEU A 113 -6.30 -17.68 1.06
CA LEU A 113 -6.80 -18.91 0.43
C LEU A 113 -7.53 -19.83 1.42
N LEU A 114 -7.02 -19.97 2.66
CA LEU A 114 -7.51 -20.93 3.64
C LEU A 114 -9.03 -20.89 3.88
N PRO A 115 -9.69 -19.73 4.11
CA PRO A 115 -11.14 -19.68 4.26
C PRO A 115 -11.91 -19.97 2.96
N ARG A 116 -11.26 -19.83 1.81
CA ARG A 116 -11.83 -20.03 0.47
C ARG A 116 -11.77 -21.49 0.01
N LEU A 117 -10.77 -22.25 0.47
CA LEU A 117 -10.66 -23.69 0.19
C LEU A 117 -11.88 -24.49 0.60
N THR A 118 -12.53 -24.13 1.71
CA THR A 118 -13.66 -24.89 2.26
C THR A 118 -14.86 -25.05 1.36
N ARG A 119 -14.93 -24.31 0.27
CA ARG A 119 -16.12 -24.22 -0.57
C ARG A 119 -15.86 -24.39 -2.08
N MET A 120 -14.60 -24.58 -2.48
CA MET A 120 -14.24 -24.80 -3.89
C MET A 120 -14.61 -26.21 -4.38
N TRP A 121 -14.73 -27.19 -3.48
CA TRP A 121 -14.89 -28.63 -3.79
C TRP A 121 -16.31 -29.18 -3.62
N THR A 122 -17.34 -28.34 -3.58
CA THR A 122 -18.73 -28.80 -3.33
C THR A 122 -19.32 -29.69 -4.41
N HIS A 123 -18.69 -29.80 -5.58
CA HIS A 123 -19.10 -30.79 -6.59
C HIS A 123 -18.77 -32.23 -6.13
N LEU A 124 -17.78 -32.42 -5.25
CA LEU A 124 -17.43 -33.72 -4.65
C LEU A 124 -18.31 -34.07 -3.42
N GLU A 125 -18.92 -33.08 -2.75
CA GLU A 125 -19.86 -33.32 -1.63
C GLU A 125 -21.11 -34.12 -2.05
N LYS A 126 -21.46 -34.13 -3.35
CA LYS A 126 -22.62 -34.88 -3.88
C LYS A 126 -22.36 -36.39 -4.00
N GLN A 127 -21.13 -36.86 -3.89
CA GLN A 127 -20.82 -38.29 -3.74
C GLN A 127 -20.90 -38.69 -2.27
N ARG A 128 -22.15 -38.86 -1.75
CA ARG A 128 -22.40 -39.28 -0.38
C ARG A 128 -21.85 -40.68 -0.15
N GLY A 129 -20.95 -40.83 0.81
CA GLY A 129 -20.76 -42.05 1.56
C GLY A 129 -22.03 -42.36 2.38
N GLY A 130 -22.25 -43.61 2.77
CA GLY A 130 -23.43 -44.03 3.57
C GLY A 130 -23.60 -43.23 4.86
N ILE A 131 -24.77 -43.36 5.48
CA ILE A 131 -25.19 -42.66 6.71
C ILE A 131 -24.08 -42.71 7.77
N GLY A 132 -23.48 -41.55 8.08
CA GLY A 132 -22.43 -41.42 9.13
C GLY A 132 -20.99 -41.54 8.62
N MET A 133 -20.72 -41.79 7.34
CA MET A 133 -19.37 -41.76 6.77
C MET A 133 -19.09 -40.43 6.03
N ARG A 134 -17.92 -39.83 6.32
CA ARG A 134 -17.40 -38.71 5.56
C ARG A 134 -17.15 -39.15 4.09
N GLY A 135 -17.71 -38.44 3.14
CA GLY A 135 -17.46 -38.69 1.72
C GLY A 135 -16.00 -38.43 1.30
N PRO A 136 -15.53 -39.04 0.21
CA PRO A 136 -14.14 -38.83 -0.27
C PRO A 136 -13.81 -37.34 -0.48
N GLY A 137 -14.74 -36.51 -0.92
CA GLY A 137 -14.55 -35.08 -1.08
C GLY A 137 -14.33 -34.31 0.22
N GLU A 138 -14.96 -34.73 1.33
CA GLU A 138 -14.74 -34.12 2.64
C GLU A 138 -13.33 -34.45 3.18
N GLN A 139 -12.81 -35.65 2.92
CA GLN A 139 -11.47 -36.05 3.33
C GLN A 139 -10.40 -35.31 2.53
N GLU A 140 -10.61 -35.09 1.24
CA GLU A 140 -9.69 -34.30 0.40
C GLU A 140 -9.64 -32.84 0.84
N ILE A 141 -10.80 -32.21 1.09
CA ILE A 141 -10.88 -30.83 1.59
C ILE A 141 -10.17 -30.70 2.94
N GLU A 142 -10.37 -31.65 3.85
CA GLU A 142 -9.74 -31.61 5.18
C GLU A 142 -8.21 -31.81 5.06
N THR A 143 -7.78 -32.64 4.12
CA THR A 143 -6.36 -32.84 3.80
C THR A 143 -5.73 -31.58 3.23
N ASP A 144 -6.36 -30.94 2.25
CA ASP A 144 -5.86 -29.69 1.66
C ASP A 144 -5.79 -28.56 2.69
N ARG A 145 -6.83 -28.45 3.54
CA ARG A 145 -6.84 -27.49 4.65
C ARG A 145 -5.71 -27.74 5.63
N ARG A 146 -5.43 -29.00 5.95
CA ARG A 146 -4.33 -29.36 6.83
C ARG A 146 -3.00 -28.96 6.21
N ILE A 147 -2.77 -29.29 4.94
CA ILE A 147 -1.55 -28.93 4.21
C ILE A 147 -1.35 -27.41 4.24
N VAL A 148 -2.40 -26.63 3.96
CA VAL A 148 -2.32 -25.16 3.98
C VAL A 148 -2.06 -24.63 5.39
N ARG A 149 -2.70 -25.19 6.43
CA ARG A 149 -2.43 -24.78 7.82
C ARG A 149 -0.99 -25.09 8.24
N ASP A 150 -0.51 -26.29 7.89
CA ASP A 150 0.88 -26.68 8.16
C ASP A 150 1.86 -25.74 7.45
N ARG A 151 1.55 -25.35 6.20
CA ARG A 151 2.36 -24.39 5.45
C ARG A 151 2.34 -22.99 6.10
N ILE A 152 1.19 -22.51 6.55
CA ILE A 152 1.05 -21.24 7.29
C ILE A 152 1.90 -21.29 8.58
N ALA A 153 1.80 -22.37 9.36
CA ALA A 153 2.58 -22.52 10.59
C ALA A 153 4.08 -22.52 10.32
N PHE A 154 4.52 -23.26 9.31
CA PHE A 154 5.90 -23.32 8.88
C PHE A 154 6.45 -21.94 8.42
N LEU A 155 5.67 -21.21 7.61
CA LEU A 155 6.06 -19.88 7.15
C LEU A 155 6.15 -18.88 8.31
N LYS A 156 5.22 -18.94 9.27
CA LYS A 156 5.26 -18.09 10.48
C LYS A 156 6.51 -18.35 11.32
N GLU A 157 6.91 -19.60 11.47
CA GLU A 157 8.13 -19.96 12.19
C GLU A 157 9.38 -19.42 11.45
N GLN A 158 9.46 -19.64 10.16
CA GLN A 158 10.57 -19.15 9.34
C GLN A 158 10.68 -17.61 9.36
N LEU A 159 9.56 -16.90 9.28
CA LEU A 159 9.55 -15.44 9.37
C LEU A 159 10.04 -14.97 10.75
N LYS A 160 9.60 -15.62 11.83
CA LYS A 160 10.06 -15.32 13.18
C LYS A 160 11.58 -15.45 13.34
N ASP A 161 12.19 -16.46 12.71
CA ASP A 161 13.65 -16.64 12.76
C ASP A 161 14.38 -15.56 11.95
N ILE A 162 13.83 -15.20 10.77
CA ILE A 162 14.39 -14.11 9.95
C ILE A 162 14.28 -12.79 10.71
N ASP A 163 13.15 -12.50 11.35
CA ASP A 163 12.95 -11.27 12.13
C ASP A 163 13.96 -11.15 13.28
N ARG A 164 14.25 -12.26 13.99
CA ARG A 164 15.32 -12.28 15.02
C ARG A 164 16.69 -11.95 14.43
N GLN A 165 17.03 -12.52 13.27
CA GLN A 165 18.30 -12.21 12.61
C GLN A 165 18.35 -10.75 12.15
N MET A 166 17.26 -10.22 11.60
CA MET A 166 17.16 -8.81 11.21
C MET A 166 17.28 -7.87 12.40
N GLN A 167 16.66 -8.19 13.53
CA GLN A 167 16.80 -7.41 14.78
C GLN A 167 18.26 -7.36 15.24
N THR A 168 18.99 -8.48 15.19
CA THR A 168 20.41 -8.51 15.53
C THR A 168 21.24 -7.65 14.57
N GLN A 169 20.97 -7.72 13.27
CA GLN A 169 21.64 -6.89 12.26
C GLN A 169 21.31 -5.40 12.42
N ARG A 170 20.06 -5.07 12.79
CA ARG A 170 19.61 -3.69 13.05
C ARG A 170 20.32 -3.11 14.28
N GLY A 171 20.51 -3.90 15.35
CA GLY A 171 21.29 -3.50 16.52
C GLY A 171 22.73 -3.09 16.18
N ASN A 172 23.32 -3.71 15.15
CA ASN A 172 24.69 -3.43 14.70
C ASN A 172 24.81 -2.24 13.73
N ARG A 173 23.68 -1.61 13.29
CA ARG A 173 23.71 -0.46 12.35
C ARG A 173 24.18 0.86 12.97
N GLY A 174 24.65 0.84 14.22
CA GLY A 174 25.26 1.99 14.89
C GLY A 174 24.26 3.02 15.42
N ALA A 175 24.82 4.10 15.94
CA ALA A 175 24.09 5.18 16.63
C ALA A 175 23.44 6.22 15.68
N MET A 176 23.10 5.84 14.45
CA MET A 176 22.50 6.78 13.48
C MET A 176 21.00 6.93 13.68
N VAL A 177 20.50 8.15 13.49
CA VAL A 177 19.07 8.44 13.47
C VAL A 177 18.45 7.75 12.24
N ARG A 178 17.26 7.19 12.42
CA ARG A 178 16.51 6.47 11.38
C ARG A 178 15.35 7.34 10.89
N VAL A 179 15.33 7.62 9.60
CA VAL A 179 14.28 8.39 8.94
C VAL A 179 13.58 7.47 7.96
N ALA A 180 12.25 7.40 7.98
CA ALA A 180 11.49 6.58 7.04
C ALA A 180 10.59 7.43 6.14
N LEU A 181 10.59 7.13 4.84
CA LEU A 181 9.65 7.69 3.87
C LEU A 181 8.35 6.89 3.94
N VAL A 182 7.25 7.55 4.26
CA VAL A 182 5.91 6.97 4.30
C VAL A 182 4.98 7.78 3.39
N GLY A 183 3.93 7.17 2.91
CA GLY A 183 2.96 7.85 2.05
C GLY A 183 2.23 6.88 1.14
N TYR A 184 1.22 7.37 0.47
CA TYR A 184 0.42 6.59 -0.46
C TYR A 184 1.27 6.03 -1.61
N THR A 185 0.75 5.06 -2.35
CA THR A 185 1.45 4.56 -3.56
C THR A 185 1.61 5.66 -4.59
N ASN A 186 2.71 5.64 -5.33
CA ASN A 186 3.00 6.57 -6.44
C ASN A 186 3.10 8.07 -6.09
N VAL A 187 3.28 8.44 -4.81
CA VAL A 187 3.49 9.85 -4.39
C VAL A 187 4.92 10.36 -4.62
N GLY A 188 5.83 9.52 -5.11
CA GLY A 188 7.21 9.88 -5.41
C GLY A 188 8.21 9.60 -4.28
N LYS A 189 7.94 8.66 -3.33
CA LYS A 189 8.86 8.27 -2.26
C LYS A 189 10.23 7.82 -2.77
N SER A 190 10.26 6.88 -3.72
CA SER A 190 11.50 6.34 -4.28
C SER A 190 12.26 7.39 -5.11
N THR A 191 11.56 8.30 -5.77
CA THR A 191 12.16 9.45 -6.45
C THR A 191 12.85 10.36 -5.43
N LEU A 192 12.15 10.69 -4.33
CA LEU A 192 12.70 11.52 -3.25
C LEU A 192 13.90 10.83 -2.58
N MET A 193 13.83 9.51 -2.35
CA MET A 193 14.94 8.70 -1.85
C MET A 193 16.19 8.87 -2.73
N ASN A 194 16.04 8.76 -4.04
CA ASN A 194 17.14 8.88 -4.99
C ASN A 194 17.76 10.28 -4.96
N VAL A 195 16.92 11.31 -4.94
CA VAL A 195 17.36 12.71 -4.89
C VAL A 195 18.12 13.01 -3.58
N LEU A 196 17.64 12.53 -2.44
CA LEU A 196 18.28 12.78 -1.15
C LEU A 196 19.56 11.96 -0.97
N SER A 197 19.62 10.73 -1.50
CA SER A 197 20.77 9.84 -1.38
C SER A 197 21.82 10.01 -2.48
N LYS A 198 21.61 10.93 -3.44
CA LYS A 198 22.48 11.16 -4.62
C LYS A 198 22.78 9.87 -5.40
N SER A 199 21.80 9.00 -5.54
CA SER A 199 21.95 7.70 -6.20
C SER A 199 20.90 7.53 -7.28
N ASP A 200 21.30 6.93 -8.41
CA ASP A 200 20.43 6.64 -9.55
C ASP A 200 19.83 5.24 -9.41
N VAL A 201 18.75 5.10 -8.67
CA VAL A 201 17.92 3.88 -8.71
C VAL A 201 16.67 4.18 -9.49
N PHE A 202 16.37 3.31 -10.42
CA PHE A 202 15.21 3.41 -11.31
C PHE A 202 13.90 3.50 -10.51
N ALA A 203 13.23 4.63 -10.58
CA ALA A 203 11.90 4.83 -10.00
C ALA A 203 10.86 4.55 -11.08
N GLU A 204 10.04 3.51 -10.89
CA GLU A 204 8.96 3.17 -11.82
C GLU A 204 7.68 3.92 -11.46
N ASN A 205 6.99 4.46 -12.45
CA ASN A 205 5.63 4.99 -12.29
C ASN A 205 4.60 3.84 -12.28
N LYS A 206 4.65 3.03 -11.23
CA LYS A 206 3.75 1.89 -10.99
C LYS A 206 3.42 1.79 -9.51
N LEU A 207 2.23 1.29 -9.21
CA LEU A 207 1.86 1.01 -7.82
C LEU A 207 2.80 -0.04 -7.22
N PHE A 208 3.17 0.15 -5.95
CA PHE A 208 4.06 -0.77 -5.23
C PHE A 208 5.42 -1.00 -5.93
N ALA A 209 6.01 0.07 -6.49
CA ALA A 209 7.34 -0.01 -7.10
C ALA A 209 8.40 -0.51 -6.09
N THR A 210 8.26 -0.13 -4.83
CA THR A 210 9.08 -0.60 -3.70
C THR A 210 8.25 -1.54 -2.84
N LEU A 211 8.62 -2.81 -2.77
CA LEU A 211 8.07 -3.80 -1.85
C LEU A 211 9.08 -4.16 -0.76
N ASP A 212 10.33 -4.32 -1.12
CA ASP A 212 11.43 -4.55 -0.19
C ASP A 212 11.95 -3.22 0.33
N THR A 213 11.98 -3.03 1.65
CA THR A 213 12.51 -1.79 2.25
C THR A 213 13.97 -1.60 1.88
N THR A 214 14.27 -0.47 1.29
CA THR A 214 15.64 -0.07 0.96
C THR A 214 16.12 0.95 1.99
N VAL A 215 17.20 0.64 2.70
CA VAL A 215 17.82 1.56 3.68
C VAL A 215 19.13 2.07 3.11
N ARG A 216 19.33 3.39 3.17
CA ARG A 216 20.54 4.06 2.69
C ARG A 216 21.07 5.03 3.72
N LYS A 217 22.41 5.11 3.80
CA LYS A 217 23.06 6.18 4.56
C LYS A 217 23.02 7.47 3.73
N VAL A 218 22.43 8.50 4.29
CA VAL A 218 22.36 9.85 3.72
C VAL A 218 23.17 10.78 4.64
N VAL A 219 23.87 11.74 4.06
CA VAL A 219 24.59 12.77 4.78
C VAL A 219 24.07 14.11 4.33
N ILE A 220 23.50 14.89 5.23
CA ILE A 220 23.13 16.29 4.98
C ILE A 220 24.08 17.15 5.83
N GLN A 221 24.78 18.08 5.16
CA GLN A 221 25.88 18.84 5.78
C GLN A 221 26.92 17.89 6.40
N ASN A 222 26.99 17.83 7.72
CA ASN A 222 27.92 16.99 8.48
C ASN A 222 27.25 15.87 9.29
N LEU A 223 25.94 15.66 9.11
CA LEU A 223 25.16 14.73 9.92
C LEU A 223 24.70 13.52 9.10
N PRO A 224 25.24 12.33 9.37
CA PRO A 224 24.79 11.09 8.75
C PRO A 224 23.55 10.55 9.45
N PHE A 225 22.60 10.01 8.67
CA PHE A 225 21.43 9.29 9.13
C PHE A 225 21.06 8.16 8.15
N LEU A 226 20.20 7.26 8.59
CA LEU A 226 19.66 6.20 7.73
C LEU A 226 18.30 6.63 7.18
N LEU A 227 18.14 6.59 5.86
CA LEU A 227 16.89 6.87 5.17
C LEU A 227 16.34 5.55 4.61
N ALA A 228 15.12 5.20 5.01
CA ALA A 228 14.43 4.00 4.57
C ALA A 228 13.29 4.38 3.60
N ASP A 229 13.25 3.75 2.42
CA ASP A 229 12.08 3.77 1.53
C ASP A 229 11.17 2.59 1.89
N THR A 230 9.91 2.87 2.15
CA THR A 230 8.94 1.86 2.59
C THR A 230 7.89 1.57 1.53
N VAL A 231 7.16 0.47 1.73
CA VAL A 231 6.01 0.11 0.88
C VAL A 231 4.98 1.24 0.88
N GLY A 232 4.48 1.59 -0.31
CA GLY A 232 3.40 2.58 -0.41
C GLY A 232 2.09 2.05 0.17
N PHE A 233 1.40 2.88 0.93
CA PHE A 233 0.06 2.58 1.42
C PHE A 233 -0.96 2.73 0.29
N ILE A 234 -2.05 2.01 0.40
CA ILE A 234 -3.18 2.07 -0.54
C ILE A 234 -4.48 1.87 0.23
N ARG A 235 -5.56 2.37 -0.30
CA ARG A 235 -6.90 2.17 0.24
C ARG A 235 -7.25 0.68 0.27
N LYS A 236 -7.98 0.25 1.30
CA LYS A 236 -8.39 -1.16 1.49
C LYS A 236 -7.20 -2.15 1.42
N LEU A 237 -6.06 -1.76 2.02
CA LEU A 237 -4.93 -2.68 2.13
C LEU A 237 -5.38 -3.92 2.94
N PRO A 238 -5.21 -5.14 2.42
CA PRO A 238 -5.64 -6.35 3.10
C PRO A 238 -4.98 -6.51 4.49
N HIS A 239 -5.79 -6.82 5.51
CA HIS A 239 -5.28 -7.02 6.88
C HIS A 239 -4.21 -8.11 6.96
N GLN A 240 -4.37 -9.18 6.16
CA GLN A 240 -3.39 -10.26 6.07
C GLN A 240 -2.02 -9.76 5.59
N LEU A 241 -2.02 -8.75 4.69
CA LEU A 241 -0.78 -8.11 4.26
C LEU A 241 -0.18 -7.26 5.37
N ILE A 242 -0.97 -6.45 6.09
CA ILE A 242 -0.47 -5.64 7.21
C ILE A 242 0.22 -6.53 8.25
N GLU A 243 -0.38 -7.66 8.61
CA GLU A 243 0.21 -8.63 9.55
C GLU A 243 1.46 -9.31 8.99
N SER A 244 1.41 -9.76 7.73
CA SER A 244 2.54 -10.45 7.09
C SER A 244 3.72 -9.51 6.82
N PHE A 245 3.45 -8.24 6.54
CA PHE A 245 4.48 -7.20 6.32
C PHE A 245 4.87 -6.43 7.59
N LYS A 246 4.49 -6.94 8.76
CA LYS A 246 4.78 -6.28 10.04
C LYS A 246 6.26 -5.94 10.20
N SER A 247 7.15 -6.85 9.80
CA SER A 247 8.60 -6.61 9.88
C SER A 247 9.12 -5.62 8.83
N THR A 248 8.48 -5.49 7.67
CA THR A 248 8.77 -4.45 6.68
C THR A 248 8.27 -3.08 7.17
N LEU A 249 7.11 -3.08 7.85
CA LEU A 249 6.57 -1.90 8.52
C LEU A 249 7.30 -1.57 9.83
N ASP A 250 8.10 -2.50 10.38
CA ASP A 250 8.95 -2.25 11.56
C ASP A 250 9.97 -1.13 11.31
N GLU A 251 10.48 -0.97 10.08
CA GLU A 251 11.35 0.17 9.76
C GLU A 251 10.60 1.51 9.94
N THR A 252 9.28 1.54 9.72
CA THR A 252 8.43 2.70 10.00
C THR A 252 8.18 2.87 11.50
N ARG A 253 7.93 1.77 12.22
CA ARG A 253 7.69 1.79 13.68
C ARG A 253 8.94 2.14 14.48
N GLU A 254 10.10 1.68 14.02
CA GLU A 254 11.39 1.92 14.64
C GLU A 254 12.07 3.22 14.14
N ALA A 255 11.43 3.94 13.23
CA ALA A 255 11.92 5.22 12.75
C ALA A 255 11.88 6.27 13.87
N ASP A 256 12.86 7.14 13.88
CA ASP A 256 12.94 8.29 14.78
C ASP A 256 12.23 9.51 14.21
N LEU A 257 12.06 9.52 12.88
CA LEU A 257 11.40 10.58 12.12
C LEU A 257 10.71 9.97 10.89
N LEU A 258 9.50 10.39 10.61
CA LEU A 258 8.79 10.06 9.39
C LEU A 258 8.76 11.25 8.44
N LEU A 259 9.03 11.00 7.17
CA LEU A 259 8.73 11.92 6.08
C LEU A 259 7.46 11.42 5.39
N HIS A 260 6.33 12.04 5.74
CA HIS A 260 5.04 11.68 5.15
C HIS A 260 4.87 12.42 3.82
N VAL A 261 5.09 11.69 2.73
CA VAL A 261 5.03 12.21 1.37
C VAL A 261 3.61 12.12 0.83
N VAL A 262 3.07 13.24 0.37
CA VAL A 262 1.73 13.38 -0.19
C VAL A 262 1.84 13.94 -1.60
N ASP A 263 1.11 13.37 -2.55
CA ASP A 263 0.99 13.90 -3.91
C ASP A 263 -0.07 15.00 -3.94
N ILE A 264 0.36 16.28 -3.95
CA ILE A 264 -0.56 17.42 -3.90
C ILE A 264 -1.32 17.63 -5.22
N SER A 265 -0.81 17.06 -6.31
CA SER A 265 -1.46 17.16 -7.63
C SER A 265 -2.66 16.21 -7.77
N HIS A 266 -2.81 15.24 -6.84
CA HIS A 266 -3.91 14.30 -6.88
C HIS A 266 -5.17 14.88 -6.24
N PRO A 267 -6.35 14.82 -6.88
CA PRO A 267 -7.60 15.38 -6.34
C PRO A 267 -7.94 14.85 -4.94
N SER A 268 -7.70 13.55 -4.69
CA SER A 268 -7.95 12.89 -3.41
C SER A 268 -6.76 12.93 -2.43
N HIS A 269 -5.88 13.94 -2.51
CA HIS A 269 -4.68 14.00 -1.65
C HIS A 269 -5.02 14.02 -0.15
N GLU A 270 -6.13 14.61 0.25
CA GLU A 270 -6.61 14.60 1.64
C GLU A 270 -7.04 13.20 2.10
N GLU A 271 -7.75 12.44 1.25
CA GLU A 271 -8.11 11.05 1.54
C GLU A 271 -6.85 10.18 1.64
N HIS A 272 -5.89 10.34 0.73
CA HIS A 272 -4.61 9.64 0.77
C HIS A 272 -3.84 9.95 2.05
N PHE A 273 -3.79 11.21 2.47
CA PHE A 273 -3.19 11.62 3.73
C PHE A 273 -3.85 10.94 4.92
N ARG A 274 -5.20 10.93 4.96
CA ARG A 274 -5.97 10.27 6.03
C ARG A 274 -5.71 8.77 6.10
N VAL A 275 -5.77 8.06 4.96
CA VAL A 275 -5.51 6.60 4.88
C VAL A 275 -4.13 6.26 5.43
N VAL A 276 -3.11 7.04 5.09
CA VAL A 276 -1.75 6.83 5.60
C VAL A 276 -1.69 7.07 7.10
N THR A 277 -2.29 8.16 7.59
CA THR A 277 -2.30 8.51 9.02
C THR A 277 -3.02 7.44 9.86
N GLU A 278 -4.18 6.95 9.41
CA GLU A 278 -4.92 5.86 10.06
C GLU A 278 -4.10 4.56 10.08
N THR A 279 -3.43 4.25 8.97
CA THR A 279 -2.57 3.05 8.89
C THR A 279 -1.36 3.17 9.83
N LEU A 280 -0.70 4.33 9.90
CA LEU A 280 0.40 4.59 10.84
C LEU A 280 -0.05 4.41 12.30
N ALA A 281 -1.25 4.89 12.63
CA ALA A 281 -1.84 4.68 13.96
C ALA A 281 -2.08 3.19 14.24
N SER A 282 -2.59 2.43 13.26
CA SER A 282 -2.89 0.98 13.40
C SER A 282 -1.63 0.13 13.64
N ILE A 283 -0.48 0.54 13.11
CA ILE A 283 0.82 -0.14 13.31
C ILE A 283 1.62 0.42 14.49
N SER A 284 1.02 1.27 15.34
CA SER A 284 1.67 1.90 16.50
C SER A 284 2.83 2.86 16.15
N ALA A 285 2.80 3.46 14.96
CA ALA A 285 3.75 4.48 14.50
C ALA A 285 3.18 5.92 14.60
N GLY A 286 1.98 6.09 15.13
CA GLY A 286 1.30 7.39 15.20
C GLY A 286 1.96 8.44 16.10
N ASN A 287 2.84 8.03 17.03
CA ASN A 287 3.55 8.94 17.93
C ASN A 287 4.95 9.34 17.44
N VAL A 288 5.40 8.80 16.30
CA VAL A 288 6.70 9.17 15.73
C VAL A 288 6.61 10.59 15.16
N PRO A 289 7.62 11.47 15.39
CA PRO A 289 7.66 12.79 14.79
C PRO A 289 7.53 12.73 13.26
N VAL A 290 6.76 13.66 12.67
CA VAL A 290 6.45 13.67 11.24
C VAL A 290 6.81 15.02 10.63
N ILE A 291 7.48 14.99 9.47
CA ILE A 291 7.53 16.11 8.53
C ILE A 291 6.58 15.81 7.38
N LEU A 292 5.62 16.70 7.10
CA LEU A 292 4.71 16.59 5.97
C LEU A 292 5.38 17.13 4.71
N VAL A 293 5.52 16.27 3.69
CA VAL A 293 6.18 16.61 2.43
C VAL A 293 5.16 16.53 1.30
N PHE A 294 4.65 17.68 0.87
CA PHE A 294 3.76 17.78 -0.29
C PHE A 294 4.58 17.83 -1.56
N ASN A 295 4.56 16.73 -2.30
CA ASN A 295 5.34 16.53 -3.52
C ASN A 295 4.49 16.78 -4.77
N LYS A 296 5.15 16.94 -5.90
CA LYS A 296 4.57 17.17 -7.24
C LYS A 296 3.86 18.51 -7.37
N VAL A 297 4.40 19.56 -6.74
CA VAL A 297 3.85 20.92 -6.90
C VAL A 297 3.87 21.40 -8.35
N ASP A 298 4.80 20.91 -9.15
CA ASP A 298 4.94 21.17 -10.60
C ASP A 298 3.77 20.62 -11.42
N ALA A 299 3.13 19.55 -10.95
CA ALA A 299 1.99 18.91 -11.60
C ALA A 299 0.64 19.40 -11.07
N TYR A 300 0.61 20.21 -10.01
CA TYR A 300 -0.62 20.72 -9.43
C TYR A 300 -1.34 21.67 -10.40
N LYS A 301 -2.62 21.42 -10.63
CA LYS A 301 -3.50 22.26 -11.45
C LYS A 301 -4.84 22.39 -10.74
N PRO A 302 -5.24 23.60 -10.31
CA PRO A 302 -6.58 23.79 -9.76
C PRO A 302 -7.65 23.53 -10.82
N GLU A 303 -8.79 23.04 -10.39
CA GLU A 303 -9.96 22.91 -11.28
C GLU A 303 -10.40 24.31 -11.73
N GLN A 304 -10.64 24.47 -13.04
CA GLN A 304 -11.08 25.74 -13.59
C GLN A 304 -12.55 25.97 -13.18
N ARG A 305 -12.80 27.16 -12.64
CA ARG A 305 -14.13 27.64 -12.32
C ARG A 305 -14.71 28.36 -13.55
N HIS A 306 -15.99 28.11 -13.85
CA HIS A 306 -16.70 28.93 -14.82
C HIS A 306 -16.93 30.32 -14.24
N GLU A 307 -16.84 31.37 -15.08
CA GLU A 307 -17.01 32.77 -14.64
C GLU A 307 -18.38 33.04 -14.02
N ASP A 308 -19.40 32.30 -14.41
CA ASP A 308 -20.77 32.41 -13.91
C ASP A 308 -21.08 31.53 -12.68
N ASP A 309 -20.09 30.81 -12.15
CA ASP A 309 -20.28 29.94 -10.99
C ASP A 309 -20.24 30.76 -9.69
N LEU A 310 -21.38 30.99 -9.08
CA LEU A 310 -21.55 31.73 -7.82
C LEU A 310 -21.46 30.85 -6.56
N THR A 311 -21.13 29.55 -6.70
CA THR A 311 -20.97 28.67 -5.53
C THR A 311 -19.70 28.99 -4.76
N GLU A 312 -19.61 28.54 -3.49
CA GLU A 312 -18.38 28.66 -2.71
C GLU A 312 -17.20 27.95 -3.40
N ILE A 313 -16.01 28.57 -3.33
CA ILE A 313 -14.79 28.00 -3.89
C ILE A 313 -14.47 26.67 -3.20
N GLN A 314 -14.48 25.60 -3.95
CA GLN A 314 -14.16 24.26 -3.45
C GLN A 314 -12.64 24.06 -3.31
N PRO A 315 -12.14 23.21 -2.39
CA PRO A 315 -10.71 22.98 -2.20
C PRO A 315 -9.95 22.61 -3.48
N GLN A 316 -10.60 21.93 -4.43
CA GLN A 316 -10.02 21.56 -5.74
C GLN A 316 -9.79 22.76 -6.66
N GLN A 317 -10.42 23.89 -6.37
CA GLN A 317 -10.32 25.13 -7.15
C GLN A 317 -9.29 26.10 -6.58
N TRP A 318 -8.71 25.79 -5.41
CA TRP A 318 -7.73 26.66 -4.76
C TRP A 318 -6.46 26.79 -5.59
N SER A 319 -5.90 27.99 -5.61
CA SER A 319 -4.53 28.18 -6.08
C SER A 319 -3.54 27.40 -5.21
N LEU A 320 -2.35 27.13 -5.72
CA LEU A 320 -1.32 26.46 -4.95
C LEU A 320 -0.99 27.19 -3.64
N ASP A 321 -1.03 28.52 -3.64
CA ASP A 321 -0.71 29.32 -2.43
C ASP A 321 -1.84 29.28 -1.40
N GLU A 322 -3.10 29.30 -1.81
CA GLU A 322 -4.24 29.08 -0.89
C GLU A 322 -4.19 27.69 -0.28
N LEU A 323 -3.87 26.67 -1.08
CA LEU A 323 -3.73 25.30 -0.63
C LEU A 323 -2.57 25.15 0.37
N LYS A 324 -1.42 25.81 0.12
CA LYS A 324 -0.30 25.87 1.06
C LYS A 324 -0.72 26.50 2.40
N GLN A 325 -1.41 27.64 2.34
CA GLN A 325 -1.90 28.32 3.56
C GLN A 325 -2.86 27.44 4.35
N HIS A 326 -3.78 26.77 3.68
CA HIS A 326 -4.68 25.80 4.32
C HIS A 326 -3.91 24.72 5.10
N TRP A 327 -2.94 24.08 4.46
CA TRP A 327 -2.15 23.02 5.08
C TRP A 327 -1.25 23.52 6.22
N TYR A 328 -0.66 24.71 6.10
CA TYR A 328 0.10 25.33 7.19
C TYR A 328 -0.79 25.65 8.40
N ASN A 329 -1.98 26.15 8.17
CA ASN A 329 -2.93 26.50 9.24
C ASN A 329 -3.51 25.26 9.94
N THR A 330 -3.88 24.23 9.14
CA THR A 330 -4.49 23.01 9.66
C THR A 330 -3.48 22.14 10.44
N HIS A 331 -2.20 22.20 10.09
CA HIS A 331 -1.14 21.41 10.69
C HIS A 331 -0.03 22.27 11.29
N SER A 332 -0.42 23.33 12.02
CA SER A 332 0.51 24.26 12.66
C SER A 332 1.43 23.61 13.71
N ASP A 333 1.06 22.44 14.21
CA ASP A 333 1.84 21.58 15.12
C ASP A 333 2.95 20.77 14.42
N LYS A 334 2.92 20.70 13.09
CA LYS A 334 3.84 19.91 12.27
C LYS A 334 4.69 20.78 11.36
N GLN A 335 5.82 20.24 10.96
CA GLN A 335 6.63 20.84 9.90
C GLN A 335 6.06 20.44 8.54
N VAL A 336 5.76 21.43 7.70
CA VAL A 336 5.16 21.25 6.37
C VAL A 336 6.08 21.85 5.32
N VAL A 337 6.31 21.12 4.23
CA VAL A 337 7.10 21.59 3.10
C VAL A 337 6.48 21.15 1.78
N PHE A 338 6.54 22.02 0.79
CA PHE A 338 6.05 21.79 -0.57
C PHE A 338 7.23 21.70 -1.52
N ILE A 339 7.31 20.63 -2.30
CA ILE A 339 8.45 20.32 -3.17
C ILE A 339 8.01 19.77 -4.54
N SER A 340 8.91 19.82 -5.50
CA SER A 340 8.92 18.88 -6.63
C SER A 340 10.20 18.05 -6.58
N ALA A 341 10.05 16.75 -6.32
CA ALA A 341 11.20 15.84 -6.34
C ALA A 341 11.75 15.66 -7.77
N GLU A 342 10.89 15.72 -8.78
CA GLU A 342 11.24 15.56 -10.20
C GLU A 342 11.96 16.80 -10.72
N GLN A 343 11.41 18.00 -10.49
CA GLN A 343 12.00 19.27 -10.92
C GLN A 343 13.06 19.80 -9.95
N LYS A 344 13.29 19.08 -8.83
CA LYS A 344 14.24 19.47 -7.77
C LYS A 344 13.91 20.82 -7.13
N GLU A 345 12.62 21.18 -7.07
CA GLU A 345 12.16 22.43 -6.47
C GLU A 345 12.08 22.32 -4.95
N ASN A 346 12.53 23.35 -4.24
CA ASN A 346 12.53 23.49 -2.76
C ASN A 346 13.14 22.32 -1.97
N LEU A 347 14.05 21.56 -2.58
CA LEU A 347 14.74 20.46 -1.89
C LEU A 347 15.68 20.93 -0.78
N ASN A 348 16.23 22.14 -0.88
CA ASN A 348 17.09 22.71 0.14
C ASN A 348 16.29 22.99 1.41
N GLY A 349 15.08 23.56 1.31
CA GLY A 349 14.19 23.74 2.46
C GLY A 349 13.85 22.43 3.17
N LEU A 350 13.57 21.38 2.39
CA LEU A 350 13.35 20.03 2.95
C LEU A 350 14.61 19.50 3.66
N LYS A 351 15.80 19.64 3.06
CA LYS A 351 17.05 19.19 3.67
C LYS A 351 17.36 19.92 4.98
N GLU A 352 17.08 21.21 5.05
CA GLU A 352 17.25 21.99 6.29
C GLU A 352 16.31 21.49 7.39
N MET A 353 15.02 21.25 7.08
CA MET A 353 14.07 20.70 8.04
C MET A 353 14.48 19.31 8.54
N ILE A 354 14.92 18.44 7.62
CA ILE A 354 15.43 17.11 8.00
C ILE A 354 16.65 17.25 8.91
N TYR A 355 17.60 18.09 8.53
CA TYR A 355 18.83 18.32 9.31
C TYR A 355 18.51 18.77 10.73
N GLU A 356 17.67 19.78 10.90
CA GLU A 356 17.28 20.30 12.22
C GLU A 356 16.62 19.23 13.11
N LYS A 357 15.68 18.44 12.54
CA LYS A 357 15.01 17.35 13.29
C LYS A 357 15.97 16.22 13.63
N VAL A 358 16.75 15.75 12.68
CA VAL A 358 17.74 14.69 12.90
C VAL A 358 18.77 15.11 13.91
N ARG A 359 19.24 16.37 13.86
CA ARG A 359 20.16 16.94 14.84
C ARG A 359 19.58 16.98 16.25
N GLN A 360 18.32 17.43 16.40
CA GLN A 360 17.64 17.43 17.70
C GLN A 360 17.56 16.02 18.29
N ILE A 361 17.12 15.05 17.50
CA ILE A 361 16.99 13.64 17.91
C ILE A 361 18.38 13.07 18.26
N HIS A 362 19.39 13.36 17.44
CA HIS A 362 20.75 12.89 17.67
C HIS A 362 21.33 13.41 18.99
N ILE A 363 21.22 14.71 19.28
CA ILE A 363 21.71 15.33 20.51
C ILE A 363 20.99 14.75 21.75
N GLN A 364 19.67 14.53 21.66
CA GLN A 364 18.93 13.94 22.78
C GLN A 364 19.36 12.50 23.07
N ARG A 365 19.61 11.70 22.01
CA ARG A 365 19.97 10.29 22.16
C ARG A 365 21.42 10.05 22.48
N TYR A 366 22.31 10.90 21.99
CA TYR A 366 23.75 10.74 22.07
C TYR A 366 24.45 12.03 22.55
N PRO A 367 24.18 12.51 23.77
CA PRO A 367 24.69 13.80 24.24
C PRO A 367 26.23 13.88 24.34
N HIS A 368 26.91 12.75 24.31
CA HIS A 368 28.39 12.68 24.39
C HIS A 368 29.06 12.26 23.08
N ASN A 369 28.29 12.14 21.98
CA ASN A 369 28.83 11.65 20.74
C ASN A 369 28.99 12.81 19.73
N HIS A 370 30.24 13.26 19.54
CA HIS A 370 30.60 14.36 18.66
C HIS A 370 30.60 13.94 17.15
N PHE A 371 29.54 13.31 16.65
CA PHE A 371 29.37 13.04 15.20
C PHE A 371 29.10 14.31 14.38
N LEU A 372 29.00 15.44 15.01
CA LEU A 372 28.99 16.73 14.34
C LEU A 372 30.44 17.06 13.95
N PHE A 373 30.85 16.62 12.77
CA PHE A 373 32.10 17.12 12.21
C PHE A 373 31.99 18.63 12.05
N ASP A 374 33.01 19.36 12.49
CA ASP A 374 33.08 20.79 12.23
C ASP A 374 32.91 21.01 10.71
N THR A 375 32.02 21.90 10.36
CA THR A 375 31.90 22.35 8.95
C THR A 375 33.23 23.00 8.62
N TYR A 376 34.02 22.35 7.76
CA TYR A 376 35.14 23.04 7.14
C TYR A 376 34.54 24.15 6.29
N THR A 377 34.54 25.37 6.83
CA THR A 377 34.36 26.57 6.04
C THR A 377 35.57 26.71 5.14
N SER A 378 35.44 26.27 3.89
CA SER A 378 36.37 26.58 2.82
C SER A 378 36.00 27.89 2.18
#